data_0bd2da2dad3e83d5c3d9f72e1657f5e6
#
_entry.id   0bd2da2dad3e83d5c3d9f72e1657f5e6
#
_cell.length_a   1.000
_cell.length_b   1.000
_cell.length_c   1.000
_cell.angle_alpha   90.00
_cell.angle_beta   90.00
_cell.angle_gamma   90.00
#
_symmetry.space_group_name_H-M   'P 1'
#
loop_
_entity.id
_entity.type
_entity.pdbx_description
1 polymer ?
#
loop_
_entity_poly.entity_id
_entity_poly.type
_entity_poly.pdbx_seq_one_letter_code
_entity_poly.pdbx_strand_id
1 'polypeptide(L)'
;MRLGYKASAEQFAPSALLDFAVEAEQAGFDSVFVSDHFQPWKHTDGHAPFAPAWMAAVLARTERIVLGTSVLTPTFRLHPSVVAHAFGTLGAMFPGRVILGVGTGESLNEVPATGMDWPELKERSARLREAVKLIRQLWSEDRVSFTGEYYKTVSATIYDKPATPVPIYIAAGGPLNAKYAGRAGDGFICTSGKGAELYVDELLPNVKIGRTESD
;
A
#
# COMPACT_ATOMS: atom_id res chain seq x y z
N MET A 1 3.98 11.28 -19.70
CA MET A 1 4.61 10.92 -18.41
C MET A 1 3.71 11.50 -17.32
N ARG A 2 3.42 10.73 -16.27
CA ARG A 2 2.68 11.23 -15.11
C ARG A 2 3.66 11.63 -14.02
N LEU A 3 3.36 12.71 -13.31
CA LEU A 3 4.19 13.21 -12.21
C LEU A 3 3.51 12.93 -10.87
N GLY A 4 4.24 12.32 -9.95
CA GLY A 4 3.77 12.05 -8.59
C GLY A 4 4.59 12.82 -7.55
N TYR A 5 3.93 13.35 -6.53
CA TYR A 5 4.56 13.87 -5.33
C TYR A 5 4.70 12.77 -4.29
N LYS A 6 5.90 12.54 -3.78
CA LYS A 6 6.14 11.64 -2.63
C LYS A 6 6.03 12.46 -1.35
N ALA A 7 4.92 12.30 -0.65
CA ALA A 7 4.66 12.96 0.63
C ALA A 7 5.53 12.32 1.72
N SER A 8 6.43 13.11 2.29
CA SER A 8 7.36 12.63 3.34
C SER A 8 6.71 12.71 4.71
N ALA A 9 5.97 11.68 5.06
CA ALA A 9 5.18 11.61 6.29
C ALA A 9 6.03 11.62 7.56
N GLU A 10 7.30 11.27 7.47
CA GLU A 10 8.22 11.25 8.60
C GLU A 10 8.84 12.62 8.91
N GLN A 11 8.80 13.55 7.95
CA GLN A 11 9.47 14.86 8.04
C GLN A 11 8.53 16.01 8.36
N PHE A 12 7.25 15.89 8.03
CA PHE A 12 6.29 16.99 8.14
C PHE A 12 5.09 16.61 9.00
N ALA A 13 4.65 17.56 9.81
CA ALA A 13 3.41 17.41 10.58
C ALA A 13 2.23 17.10 9.64
N PRO A 14 1.27 16.25 10.08
CA PRO A 14 0.15 15.80 9.22
C PRO A 14 -0.63 16.91 8.54
N SER A 15 -0.84 18.04 9.23
CA SER A 15 -1.55 19.20 8.69
C SER A 15 -0.76 19.91 7.59
N ALA A 16 0.52 20.17 7.81
CA ALA A 16 1.41 20.78 6.80
C ALA A 16 1.53 19.87 5.57
N LEU A 17 1.70 18.56 5.79
CA LEU A 17 1.79 17.59 4.70
C LEU A 17 0.49 17.53 3.88
N LEU A 18 -0.68 17.74 4.53
CA LEU A 18 -1.95 17.83 3.83
C LEU A 18 -2.00 19.06 2.93
N ASP A 19 -1.56 20.22 3.41
CA ASP A 19 -1.51 21.45 2.60
C ASP A 19 -0.56 21.27 1.41
N PHE A 20 0.61 20.65 1.58
CA PHE A 20 1.51 20.32 0.46
C PHE A 20 0.87 19.38 -0.58
N ALA A 21 0.03 18.45 -0.16
CA ALA A 21 -0.69 17.59 -1.09
C ALA A 21 -1.74 18.36 -1.92
N VAL A 22 -2.42 19.33 -1.31
CA VAL A 22 -3.34 20.26 -2.00
C VAL A 22 -2.57 21.13 -2.98
N GLU A 23 -1.44 21.70 -2.56
CA GLU A 23 -0.56 22.49 -3.42
C GLU A 23 -0.01 21.65 -4.60
N ALA A 24 0.33 20.38 -4.38
CA ALA A 24 0.76 19.48 -5.45
C ALA A 24 -0.33 19.32 -6.53
N GLU A 25 -1.60 19.18 -6.12
CA GLU A 25 -2.70 19.15 -7.09
C GLU A 25 -2.82 20.46 -7.88
N GLN A 26 -2.72 21.60 -7.20
CA GLN A 26 -2.76 22.92 -7.84
C GLN A 26 -1.59 23.13 -8.81
N ALA A 27 -0.42 22.61 -8.46
CA ALA A 27 0.78 22.64 -9.30
C ALA A 27 0.73 21.65 -10.50
N GLY A 28 -0.32 20.85 -10.62
CA GLY A 28 -0.53 19.97 -11.76
C GLY A 28 0.02 18.55 -11.60
N PHE A 29 0.39 18.12 -10.39
CA PHE A 29 0.76 16.72 -10.16
C PHE A 29 -0.44 15.79 -10.37
N ASP A 30 -0.16 14.57 -10.87
CA ASP A 30 -1.17 13.55 -11.14
C ASP A 30 -1.48 12.69 -9.92
N SER A 31 -0.51 12.53 -9.01
CA SER A 31 -0.65 11.66 -7.85
C SER A 31 0.18 12.10 -6.64
N VAL A 32 -0.24 11.67 -5.46
CA VAL A 32 0.51 11.77 -4.21
C VAL A 32 0.62 10.38 -3.59
N PHE A 33 1.84 10.00 -3.19
CA PHE A 33 2.08 8.75 -2.47
C PHE A 33 2.65 9.04 -1.09
N VAL A 34 2.10 8.39 -0.06
CA VAL A 34 2.48 8.57 1.35
C VAL A 34 2.94 7.24 1.96
N SER A 35 3.94 7.26 2.82
CA SER A 35 4.35 6.12 3.63
C SER A 35 3.38 5.90 4.80
N ASP A 36 3.21 4.64 5.21
CA ASP A 36 2.46 4.27 6.41
C ASP A 36 3.41 3.67 7.45
N HIS A 37 3.98 4.52 8.27
CA HIS A 37 4.85 4.13 9.38
C HIS A 37 4.14 4.33 10.72
N PHE A 38 4.41 3.44 11.69
CA PHE A 38 3.92 3.60 13.06
C PHE A 38 4.79 4.61 13.81
N GLN A 39 6.07 4.63 13.51
CA GLN A 39 7.03 5.58 14.06
C GLN A 39 8.05 6.01 13.01
N PRO A 40 8.59 7.24 13.11
CA PRO A 40 9.56 7.74 12.15
C PRO A 40 10.93 7.06 12.31
N TRP A 41 11.75 7.10 11.27
CA TRP A 41 13.15 6.62 11.33
C TRP A 41 14.02 7.43 12.29
N LYS A 42 13.65 8.69 12.55
CA LYS A 42 14.28 9.57 13.54
C LYS A 42 13.22 10.11 14.48
N HIS A 43 13.44 10.00 15.78
CA HIS A 43 12.47 10.44 16.77
C HIS A 43 12.48 11.97 16.99
N THR A 44 13.60 12.65 16.72
CA THR A 44 13.68 14.11 16.85
C THR A 44 12.95 14.77 15.69
N ASP A 45 11.96 15.57 16.01
CA ASP A 45 11.08 16.27 15.06
C ASP A 45 10.44 15.32 14.02
N GLY A 46 10.26 14.05 14.39
CA GLY A 46 9.70 13.04 13.52
C GLY A 46 8.18 12.96 13.62
N HIS A 47 7.56 12.58 12.52
CA HIS A 47 6.12 12.37 12.40
C HIS A 47 5.80 10.99 11.82
N ALA A 48 4.61 10.47 12.10
CA ALA A 48 4.15 9.20 11.52
C ALA A 48 2.61 9.17 11.50
N PRO A 49 1.96 9.95 10.63
CA PRO A 49 0.51 9.90 10.51
C PRO A 49 0.05 8.54 9.99
N PHE A 50 -1.09 8.07 10.47
CA PHE A 50 -1.75 6.88 9.92
C PHE A 50 -2.25 7.19 8.50
N ALA A 51 -1.64 6.57 7.50
CA ALA A 51 -1.83 6.93 6.10
C ALA A 51 -3.30 6.88 5.64
N PRO A 52 -4.13 5.85 5.97
CA PRO A 52 -5.53 5.84 5.55
C PRO A 52 -6.35 7.03 6.07
N ALA A 53 -6.11 7.47 7.31
CA ALA A 53 -6.80 8.64 7.88
C ALA A 53 -6.34 9.94 7.21
N TRP A 54 -5.03 10.09 6.99
CA TRP A 54 -4.48 11.24 6.30
C TRP A 54 -4.95 11.31 4.83
N MET A 55 -4.96 10.17 4.13
CA MET A 55 -5.48 10.09 2.75
C MET A 55 -6.93 10.53 2.64
N ALA A 56 -7.79 10.13 3.60
CA ALA A 56 -9.20 10.56 3.62
C ALA A 56 -9.32 12.08 3.69
N ALA A 57 -8.51 12.73 4.53
CA ALA A 57 -8.51 14.19 4.68
C ALA A 57 -8.04 14.90 3.39
N VAL A 58 -6.97 14.41 2.74
CA VAL A 58 -6.48 14.97 1.48
C VAL A 58 -7.49 14.77 0.35
N LEU A 59 -8.06 13.57 0.22
CA LEU A 59 -9.06 13.26 -0.81
C LEU A 59 -10.30 14.16 -0.69
N ALA A 60 -10.71 14.48 0.53
CA ALA A 60 -11.85 15.39 0.77
C ALA A 60 -11.54 16.86 0.44
N ARG A 61 -10.27 17.25 0.33
CA ARG A 61 -9.83 18.61 0.01
C ARG A 61 -9.30 18.78 -1.41
N THR A 62 -9.30 17.71 -2.19
CA THR A 62 -8.79 17.69 -3.57
C THR A 62 -9.84 17.08 -4.50
N GLU A 63 -9.76 17.38 -5.81
CA GLU A 63 -10.79 16.98 -6.77
C GLU A 63 -10.34 15.89 -7.74
N ARG A 64 -9.07 15.89 -8.17
CA ARG A 64 -8.57 15.02 -9.25
C ARG A 64 -7.36 14.18 -8.91
N ILE A 65 -6.53 14.60 -7.95
CA ILE A 65 -5.28 13.92 -7.65
C ILE A 65 -5.51 12.50 -7.13
N VAL A 66 -4.71 11.56 -7.59
CA VAL A 66 -4.75 10.17 -7.15
C VAL A 66 -3.86 10.00 -5.92
N LEU A 67 -4.38 9.38 -4.86
CA LEU A 67 -3.63 9.09 -3.66
C LEU A 67 -3.31 7.60 -3.53
N GLY A 68 -2.08 7.30 -3.13
CA GLY A 68 -1.64 5.94 -2.84
C GLY A 68 -0.75 5.83 -1.63
N THR A 69 -0.66 4.64 -1.06
CA THR A 69 0.35 4.33 -0.07
C THR A 69 1.64 3.82 -0.74
N SER A 70 2.79 4.20 -0.19
CA SER A 70 4.10 3.76 -0.67
C SER A 70 5.05 3.55 0.52
N VAL A 71 4.83 2.51 1.30
CA VAL A 71 3.73 1.54 1.20
C VAL A 71 3.10 1.29 2.57
N LEU A 72 1.95 0.61 2.56
CA LEU A 72 1.31 0.11 3.78
C LEU A 72 1.61 -1.39 3.92
N THR A 73 1.73 -1.87 5.16
CA THR A 73 1.96 -3.29 5.47
C THR A 73 0.67 -3.95 5.96
N PRO A 74 -0.01 -4.77 5.14
CA PRO A 74 -1.30 -5.38 5.50
C PRO A 74 -1.12 -6.76 6.17
N THR A 75 -0.08 -6.95 6.99
CA THR A 75 0.32 -8.31 7.40
C THR A 75 0.57 -8.50 8.89
N PHE A 76 0.82 -7.43 9.64
CA PHE A 76 1.17 -7.52 11.06
C PHE A 76 0.31 -6.59 11.91
N ARG A 77 0.71 -5.34 12.05
CA ARG A 77 -0.01 -4.29 12.78
C ARG A 77 -1.45 -4.11 12.29
N LEU A 78 -1.67 -4.28 10.99
CA LEU A 78 -2.98 -4.20 10.36
C LEU A 78 -3.37 -5.57 9.78
N HIS A 79 -4.50 -6.13 10.23
CA HIS A 79 -5.07 -7.31 9.61
C HIS A 79 -5.58 -6.99 8.19
N PRO A 80 -5.42 -7.88 7.19
CA PRO A 80 -5.86 -7.62 5.82
C PRO A 80 -7.32 -7.18 5.67
N SER A 81 -8.23 -7.68 6.52
CA SER A 81 -9.64 -7.26 6.50
C SER A 81 -9.82 -5.80 6.91
N VAL A 82 -9.01 -5.28 7.84
CA VAL A 82 -9.04 -3.87 8.24
C VAL A 82 -8.56 -3.00 7.08
N VAL A 83 -7.49 -3.42 6.40
CA VAL A 83 -6.99 -2.72 5.20
C VAL A 83 -8.01 -2.77 4.07
N ALA A 84 -8.62 -3.94 3.81
CA ALA A 84 -9.68 -4.07 2.81
C ALA A 84 -10.88 -3.15 3.13
N HIS A 85 -11.29 -3.06 4.40
CA HIS A 85 -12.39 -2.18 4.82
C HIS A 85 -12.03 -0.69 4.63
N ALA A 86 -10.85 -0.26 5.10
CA ALA A 86 -10.42 1.13 4.96
C ALA A 86 -10.32 1.57 3.49
N PHE A 87 -9.64 0.78 2.64
CA PHE A 87 -9.48 1.10 1.23
C PHE A 87 -10.75 0.86 0.40
N GLY A 88 -11.61 -0.06 0.82
CA GLY A 88 -12.97 -0.21 0.29
C GLY A 88 -13.77 1.07 0.49
N THR A 89 -13.80 1.59 1.70
CA THR A 89 -14.46 2.87 2.04
C THR A 89 -13.88 4.03 1.25
N LEU A 90 -12.55 4.18 1.22
CA LEU A 90 -11.91 5.24 0.44
C LEU A 90 -12.24 5.13 -1.06
N GLY A 91 -12.21 3.92 -1.62
CA GLY A 91 -12.55 3.69 -3.03
C GLY A 91 -14.02 3.94 -3.36
N ALA A 92 -14.93 3.66 -2.42
CA ALA A 92 -16.35 3.98 -2.57
C ALA A 92 -16.62 5.49 -2.51
N MET A 93 -15.94 6.21 -1.60
CA MET A 93 -16.08 7.67 -1.46
C MET A 93 -15.39 8.44 -2.59
N PHE A 94 -14.27 7.94 -3.11
CA PHE A 94 -13.41 8.64 -4.07
C PHE A 94 -13.05 7.72 -5.26
N PRO A 95 -14.03 7.35 -6.11
CA PRO A 95 -13.81 6.40 -7.20
C PRO A 95 -12.68 6.80 -8.13
N GLY A 96 -11.78 5.85 -8.44
CA GLY A 96 -10.65 6.07 -9.37
C GLY A 96 -9.50 6.91 -8.81
N ARG A 97 -9.58 7.39 -7.57
CA ARG A 97 -8.58 8.27 -6.95
C ARG A 97 -7.74 7.61 -5.86
N VAL A 98 -7.90 6.31 -5.64
CA VAL A 98 -7.23 5.59 -4.54
C VAL A 98 -6.40 4.45 -5.10
N ILE A 99 -5.19 4.29 -4.59
CA ILE A 99 -4.28 3.15 -4.87
C ILE A 99 -3.83 2.57 -3.53
N LEU A 100 -3.95 1.25 -3.37
CA LEU A 100 -3.38 0.53 -2.25
C LEU A 100 -1.99 0.03 -2.61
N GLY A 101 -0.96 0.75 -2.18
CA GLY A 101 0.42 0.28 -2.29
C GLY A 101 0.80 -0.56 -1.06
N VAL A 102 1.27 -1.78 -1.26
CA VAL A 102 1.56 -2.75 -0.19
C VAL A 102 2.99 -3.27 -0.23
N GLY A 103 3.52 -3.60 0.93
CA GLY A 103 4.86 -4.17 1.10
C GLY A 103 4.93 -5.22 2.20
N THR A 104 6.10 -5.86 2.31
CA THR A 104 6.36 -6.92 3.31
C THR A 104 6.66 -6.39 4.72
N GLY A 105 6.66 -5.09 4.90
CA GLY A 105 6.89 -4.43 6.19
C GLY A 105 8.37 -4.25 6.56
N GLU A 106 8.55 -3.49 7.62
CA GLU A 106 9.84 -3.19 8.25
C GLU A 106 9.75 -3.43 9.75
N SER A 107 10.79 -4.06 10.33
CA SER A 107 10.84 -4.34 11.78
C SER A 107 10.68 -3.08 12.62
N LEU A 108 11.25 -1.97 12.18
CA LEU A 108 11.17 -0.67 12.85
C LEU A 108 9.72 -0.22 13.11
N ASN A 109 8.81 -0.55 12.23
CA ASN A 109 7.41 -0.15 12.31
C ASN A 109 6.50 -1.19 12.97
N GLU A 110 6.75 -2.46 12.67
CA GLU A 110 5.83 -3.52 13.06
C GLU A 110 6.14 -4.07 14.46
N VAL A 111 7.42 -4.27 14.79
CA VAL A 111 7.82 -4.83 16.10
C VAL A 111 7.44 -3.94 17.27
N PRO A 112 7.73 -2.63 17.29
CA PRO A 112 7.33 -1.77 18.39
C PRO A 112 5.82 -1.70 18.60
N ALA A 113 5.03 -1.80 17.52
CA ALA A 113 3.58 -1.72 17.60
C ALA A 113 2.91 -3.02 18.03
N THR A 114 3.55 -4.17 17.83
CA THR A 114 2.95 -5.50 18.04
C THR A 114 3.64 -6.32 19.10
N GLY A 115 4.91 -6.03 19.43
CA GLY A 115 5.75 -6.82 20.32
C GLY A 115 6.12 -8.21 19.77
N MET A 116 5.86 -8.48 18.50
CA MET A 116 6.13 -9.78 17.89
C MET A 116 7.57 -9.93 17.44
N ASP A 117 8.05 -11.17 17.38
CA ASP A 117 9.32 -11.49 16.72
C ASP A 117 9.23 -11.17 15.22
N TRP A 118 10.33 -10.62 14.66
CA TRP A 118 10.34 -10.26 13.24
C TRP A 118 10.61 -11.48 12.36
N PRO A 119 9.66 -11.88 11.50
CA PRO A 119 9.83 -13.07 10.68
C PRO A 119 10.82 -12.87 9.53
N GLU A 120 11.35 -13.97 9.02
CA GLU A 120 12.19 -13.97 7.83
C GLU A 120 11.44 -13.51 6.58
N LEU A 121 12.16 -13.01 5.58
CA LEU A 121 11.57 -12.46 4.34
C LEU A 121 10.65 -13.45 3.63
N LYS A 122 10.96 -14.74 3.67
CA LYS A 122 10.13 -15.81 3.07
C LYS A 122 8.73 -15.82 3.68
N GLU A 123 8.62 -15.79 4.99
CA GLU A 123 7.34 -15.73 5.70
C GLU A 123 6.62 -14.41 5.44
N ARG A 124 7.31 -13.27 5.57
CA ARG A 124 6.73 -11.96 5.30
C ARG A 124 6.14 -11.85 3.89
N SER A 125 6.83 -12.42 2.91
CA SER A 125 6.34 -12.49 1.52
C SER A 125 5.16 -13.45 1.37
N ALA A 126 5.11 -14.55 2.12
CA ALA A 126 3.96 -15.47 2.13
C ALA A 126 2.73 -14.79 2.75
N ARG A 127 2.89 -14.12 3.88
CA ARG A 127 1.83 -13.31 4.53
C ARG A 127 1.28 -12.24 3.57
N LEU A 128 2.16 -11.52 2.85
CA LEU A 128 1.73 -10.50 1.90
C LEU A 128 0.89 -11.10 0.76
N ARG A 129 1.31 -12.25 0.20
CA ARG A 129 0.55 -12.94 -0.84
C ARG A 129 -0.85 -13.32 -0.36
N GLU A 130 -0.94 -13.88 0.83
CA GLU A 130 -2.21 -14.28 1.42
C GLU A 130 -3.09 -13.06 1.74
N ALA A 131 -2.51 -11.98 2.26
CA ALA A 131 -3.20 -10.72 2.54
C ALA A 131 -3.79 -10.10 1.27
N VAL A 132 -3.04 -10.02 0.18
CA VAL A 132 -3.53 -9.48 -1.10
C VAL A 132 -4.69 -10.30 -1.64
N LYS A 133 -4.60 -11.64 -1.55
CA LYS A 133 -5.69 -12.54 -1.96
C LYS A 133 -6.96 -12.28 -1.15
N LEU A 134 -6.84 -12.21 0.17
CA LEU A 134 -7.97 -11.94 1.06
C LEU A 134 -8.59 -10.56 0.81
N ILE A 135 -7.77 -9.52 0.63
CA ILE A 135 -8.24 -8.17 0.32
C ILE A 135 -9.08 -8.16 -0.97
N ARG A 136 -8.58 -8.78 -2.05
CA ARG A 136 -9.32 -8.87 -3.32
C ARG A 136 -10.63 -9.62 -3.17
N GLN A 137 -10.66 -10.73 -2.44
CA GLN A 137 -11.89 -11.47 -2.19
C GLN A 137 -12.92 -10.65 -1.42
N LEU A 138 -12.50 -9.92 -0.38
CA LEU A 138 -13.40 -9.08 0.41
C LEU A 138 -14.00 -7.93 -0.41
N TRP A 139 -13.33 -7.47 -1.46
CA TRP A 139 -13.87 -6.44 -2.36
C TRP A 139 -14.81 -7.02 -3.44
N SER A 140 -14.64 -8.28 -3.82
CA SER A 140 -15.39 -8.89 -4.93
C SER A 140 -16.54 -9.80 -4.47
N GLU A 141 -16.46 -10.39 -3.28
CA GLU A 141 -17.37 -11.42 -2.81
C GLU A 141 -18.10 -11.01 -1.52
N ASP A 142 -19.24 -11.63 -1.25
CA ASP A 142 -19.97 -11.54 0.01
C ASP A 142 -19.72 -12.81 0.85
N ARG A 143 -19.81 -12.65 2.18
CA ARG A 143 -19.67 -13.75 3.15
C ARG A 143 -18.38 -14.55 2.97
N VAL A 144 -17.27 -13.85 2.80
CA VAL A 144 -15.95 -14.45 2.59
C VAL A 144 -15.53 -15.26 3.81
N SER A 145 -15.44 -16.57 3.63
CA SER A 145 -14.85 -17.50 4.59
C SER A 145 -13.49 -17.93 4.06
N PHE A 146 -12.46 -17.22 4.50
CA PHE A 146 -11.08 -17.47 4.09
C PHE A 146 -10.40 -18.35 5.13
N THR A 147 -9.66 -19.37 4.70
CA THR A 147 -8.81 -20.19 5.57
C THR A 147 -7.45 -20.31 4.92
N GLY A 148 -6.53 -19.48 5.38
CA GLY A 148 -5.14 -19.48 4.96
C GLY A 148 -4.22 -20.01 6.05
N GLU A 149 -2.93 -19.90 5.82
CA GLU A 149 -1.90 -20.23 6.79
C GLU A 149 -1.79 -19.14 7.88
N TYR A 150 -1.97 -17.88 7.49
CA TYR A 150 -1.77 -16.71 8.37
C TYR A 150 -3.06 -15.98 8.72
N TYR A 151 -4.07 -16.02 7.85
CA TYR A 151 -5.32 -15.28 8.04
C TYR A 151 -6.53 -16.16 7.91
N LYS A 152 -7.56 -15.81 8.68
CA LYS A 152 -8.84 -16.50 8.63
C LYS A 152 -9.99 -15.50 8.79
N THR A 153 -11.03 -15.68 7.97
CA THR A 153 -12.31 -14.98 8.15
C THR A 153 -13.46 -15.98 8.14
N VAL A 154 -14.58 -15.60 8.74
CA VAL A 154 -15.79 -16.41 8.77
C VAL A 154 -16.96 -15.55 8.34
N SER A 155 -17.49 -15.82 7.15
CA SER A 155 -18.65 -15.10 6.58
C SER A 155 -18.53 -13.58 6.61
N ALA A 156 -17.31 -13.04 6.38
CA ALA A 156 -17.04 -11.61 6.42
C ALA A 156 -17.54 -10.91 5.16
N THR A 157 -18.21 -9.76 5.34
CA THR A 157 -18.74 -8.95 4.23
C THR A 157 -18.36 -7.48 4.45
N ILE A 158 -17.79 -6.84 3.42
CA ILE A 158 -17.69 -5.38 3.35
C ILE A 158 -18.93 -4.86 2.64
N TYR A 159 -19.69 -3.98 3.29
CA TYR A 159 -20.97 -3.47 2.75
C TYR A 159 -20.73 -2.33 1.75
N ASP A 160 -19.81 -1.41 2.06
CA ASP A 160 -19.46 -0.29 1.17
C ASP A 160 -18.26 -0.65 0.31
N LYS A 161 -18.51 -1.45 -0.73
CA LYS A 161 -17.48 -1.87 -1.68
C LYS A 161 -17.25 -0.79 -2.74
N PRO A 162 -16.01 -0.60 -3.23
CA PRO A 162 -15.76 0.30 -4.33
C PRO A 162 -16.40 -0.23 -5.62
N ALA A 163 -17.14 0.62 -6.33
CA ALA A 163 -17.75 0.25 -7.62
C ALA A 163 -16.72 -0.16 -8.69
N THR A 164 -15.52 0.40 -8.61
CA THR A 164 -14.34 -0.02 -9.39
C THR A 164 -13.30 -0.52 -8.42
N PRO A 165 -12.70 -1.70 -8.65
CA PRO A 165 -11.68 -2.25 -7.76
C PRO A 165 -10.56 -1.24 -7.51
N VAL A 166 -10.14 -1.07 -6.26
CA VAL A 166 -8.98 -0.26 -5.91
C VAL A 166 -7.73 -0.96 -6.41
N PRO A 167 -6.90 -0.33 -7.25
CA PRO A 167 -5.67 -0.93 -7.72
C PRO A 167 -4.72 -1.25 -6.57
N ILE A 168 -4.14 -2.45 -6.57
CA ILE A 168 -3.13 -2.89 -5.61
C ILE A 168 -1.76 -2.83 -6.28
N TYR A 169 -0.90 -1.92 -5.78
CA TYR A 169 0.50 -1.82 -6.22
C TYR A 169 1.40 -2.55 -5.21
N ILE A 170 2.27 -3.42 -5.70
CA ILE A 170 3.12 -4.24 -4.85
C ILE A 170 4.55 -3.71 -4.87
N ALA A 171 5.11 -3.48 -3.68
CA ALA A 171 6.47 -3.02 -3.54
C ALA A 171 7.47 -4.17 -3.63
N ALA A 172 8.57 -3.93 -4.33
CA ALA A 172 9.68 -4.86 -4.39
C ALA A 172 11.04 -4.13 -4.38
N GLY A 173 11.93 -4.65 -3.57
CA GLY A 173 13.35 -4.30 -3.56
C GLY A 173 14.26 -5.46 -4.02
N GLY A 174 13.67 -6.56 -4.55
CA GLY A 174 14.38 -7.71 -5.06
C GLY A 174 13.50 -8.60 -5.96
N PRO A 175 14.09 -9.59 -6.63
CA PRO A 175 13.47 -10.33 -7.74
C PRO A 175 12.20 -11.10 -7.36
N LEU A 176 12.14 -11.72 -6.18
CA LEU A 176 10.98 -12.50 -5.73
C LEU A 176 9.70 -11.65 -5.64
N ASN A 177 9.78 -10.49 -5.00
CA ASN A 177 8.63 -9.61 -4.87
C ASN A 177 8.35 -8.83 -6.17
N ALA A 178 9.37 -8.56 -6.99
CA ALA A 178 9.18 -8.01 -8.32
C ALA A 178 8.39 -8.97 -9.22
N LYS A 179 8.74 -10.25 -9.21
CA LYS A 179 7.98 -11.30 -9.91
C LYS A 179 6.54 -11.40 -9.39
N TYR A 180 6.36 -11.36 -8.07
CA TYR A 180 5.03 -11.36 -7.48
C TYR A 180 4.22 -10.11 -7.85
N ALA A 181 4.85 -8.92 -7.89
CA ALA A 181 4.21 -7.70 -8.34
C ALA A 181 3.72 -7.80 -9.79
N GLY A 182 4.50 -8.44 -10.66
CA GLY A 182 4.08 -8.72 -12.04
C GLY A 182 2.88 -9.66 -12.13
N ARG A 183 2.84 -10.71 -11.29
CA ARG A 183 1.80 -11.74 -11.34
C ARG A 183 0.47 -11.29 -10.72
N ALA A 184 0.51 -10.57 -9.60
CA ALA A 184 -0.68 -10.33 -8.77
C ALA A 184 -0.98 -8.84 -8.54
N GLY A 185 -0.07 -7.92 -8.88
CA GLY A 185 -0.25 -6.49 -8.73
C GLY A 185 -0.85 -5.84 -9.96
N ASP A 186 -1.64 -4.79 -9.74
CA ASP A 186 -2.09 -3.88 -10.80
C ASP A 186 -0.99 -2.85 -11.14
N GLY A 187 0.02 -2.75 -10.28
CA GLY A 187 1.19 -1.90 -10.45
C GLY A 187 2.35 -2.34 -9.57
N PHE A 188 3.48 -1.71 -9.78
CA PHE A 188 4.74 -1.99 -9.13
C PHE A 188 5.29 -0.71 -8.47
N ILE A 189 5.75 -0.82 -7.24
CA ILE A 189 6.44 0.24 -6.50
C ILE A 189 7.85 -0.23 -6.18
N CYS A 190 8.83 0.63 -6.45
CA CYS A 190 10.19 0.37 -6.02
C CYS A 190 10.75 1.51 -5.18
N THR A 191 11.77 1.20 -4.37
CA THR A 191 12.40 2.17 -3.51
C THR A 191 13.18 3.19 -4.33
N SER A 192 13.16 4.45 -3.90
CA SER A 192 14.02 5.50 -4.46
C SER A 192 15.47 5.37 -3.95
N GLY A 193 16.40 6.04 -4.61
CA GLY A 193 17.80 6.15 -4.16
C GLY A 193 18.68 4.93 -4.44
N LYS A 194 18.24 4.02 -5.31
CA LYS A 194 19.05 2.92 -5.86
C LYS A 194 19.49 3.25 -7.28
N GLY A 195 20.58 2.62 -7.74
CA GLY A 195 21.08 2.77 -9.10
C GLY A 195 20.10 2.26 -10.15
N ALA A 196 20.21 2.75 -11.37
CA ALA A 196 19.34 2.35 -12.49
C ALA A 196 19.43 0.85 -12.79
N GLU A 197 20.59 0.24 -12.52
CA GLU A 197 20.87 -1.17 -12.74
C GLU A 197 19.87 -2.06 -11.98
N LEU A 198 19.56 -1.75 -10.72
CA LEU A 198 18.59 -2.50 -9.95
C LEU A 198 17.22 -2.56 -10.67
N TYR A 199 16.79 -1.45 -11.24
CA TYR A 199 15.49 -1.39 -11.93
C TYR A 199 15.52 -2.11 -13.27
N VAL A 200 16.52 -1.80 -14.10
CA VAL A 200 16.59 -2.24 -15.50
C VAL A 200 16.99 -3.70 -15.59
N ASP A 201 17.99 -4.12 -14.80
CA ASP A 201 18.61 -5.44 -14.95
C ASP A 201 17.99 -6.49 -14.02
N GLU A 202 17.35 -6.08 -12.93
CA GLU A 202 16.79 -7.02 -11.97
C GLU A 202 15.27 -6.91 -11.81
N LEU A 203 14.74 -5.73 -11.40
CA LEU A 203 13.34 -5.65 -11.01
C LEU A 203 12.39 -5.72 -12.21
N LEU A 204 12.59 -4.92 -13.25
CA LEU A 204 11.71 -4.90 -14.41
C LEU A 204 11.66 -6.21 -15.20
N PRO A 205 12.77 -6.94 -15.41
CA PRO A 205 12.71 -8.28 -15.99
C PRO A 205 11.86 -9.24 -15.16
N ASN A 206 12.00 -9.24 -13.82
CA ASN A 206 11.21 -10.10 -12.95
C ASN A 206 9.73 -9.73 -12.93
N VAL A 207 9.37 -8.43 -12.98
CA VAL A 207 7.97 -8.01 -13.17
C VAL A 207 7.42 -8.56 -14.50
N LYS A 208 8.18 -8.49 -15.60
CA LYS A 208 7.77 -9.05 -16.89
C LYS A 208 7.55 -10.57 -16.81
N ILE A 209 8.48 -11.31 -16.20
CA ILE A 209 8.32 -12.75 -15.97
C ILE A 209 7.05 -13.04 -15.17
N GLY A 210 6.81 -12.31 -14.08
CA GLY A 210 5.59 -12.47 -13.28
C GLY A 210 4.31 -12.27 -14.08
N ARG A 211 4.29 -11.30 -14.98
CA ARG A 211 3.12 -11.03 -15.86
C ARG A 211 2.83 -12.17 -16.84
N THR A 212 3.85 -12.88 -17.31
CA THR A 212 3.65 -14.04 -18.20
C THR A 212 3.19 -15.31 -17.46
N GLU A 213 3.29 -15.32 -16.13
CA GLU A 213 2.82 -16.41 -15.26
C GLU A 213 1.44 -16.08 -14.60
N SER A 214 0.87 -14.94 -14.91
CA SER A 214 -0.49 -14.59 -14.50
C SER A 214 -1.46 -15.38 -15.39
N ASP A 215 -2.29 -16.18 -14.76
CA ASP A 215 -3.37 -16.94 -15.42
C ASP A 215 -4.52 -16.02 -15.87
#